data_b5e84b9f585d1f9f1a62de7c87040523
#
_entry.id   b5e84b9f585d1f9f1a62de7c87040523
#
_cell.length_a   1.000
_cell.length_b   1.000
_cell.length_c   1.000
_cell.angle_alpha   90.00
_cell.angle_beta   90.00
_cell.angle_gamma   90.00
#
_symmetry.space_group_name_H-M   'P 1'
#
loop_
_entity.id
_entity.type
_entity.pdbx_description
1 polymer ?
#
loop_
_entity_poly.entity_id
_entity_poly.type
_entity_poly.pdbx_seq_one_letter_code
_entity_poly.pdbx_strand_id
1 'polypeptide(L)'
;MFKPLAALIAATTLSVPAVATVDPGTPLLLKTLNEYGVTVLYNPPGCGGSWLGMYSTNKVMKLCYSGRPTAQDHDTVRHETMHALQHCAALRRGDTRGIVPLAINTNERQQWVSSVLRTGQIDQIKSVYPAAVHQIELEAFAGAAHYTSTELATLVSKWCFK
;
A
#
# COMPACT_ATOMS: atom_id res chain seq x y z
N MET A 1 17.23 3.22 17.44
CA MET A 1 17.60 3.62 16.07
C MET A 1 16.97 2.61 15.12
N PHE A 2 15.70 2.84 14.71
CA PHE A 2 15.01 1.94 13.80
C PHE A 2 15.40 2.29 12.37
N LYS A 3 16.08 1.37 11.68
CA LYS A 3 16.28 1.48 10.23
C LYS A 3 14.91 1.42 9.54
N PRO A 4 14.63 2.30 8.56
CA PRO A 4 13.42 2.16 7.77
C PRO A 4 13.43 0.78 7.11
N LEU A 5 12.40 -0.03 7.39
CA LEU A 5 12.18 -1.27 6.65
C LEU A 5 11.76 -0.90 5.23
N ALA A 6 12.67 -1.09 4.30
CA ALA A 6 12.35 -1.02 2.88
C ALA A 6 11.51 -2.26 2.53
N ALA A 7 10.28 -2.04 2.10
CA ALA A 7 9.43 -3.11 1.61
C ALA A 7 10.00 -3.65 0.30
N LEU A 8 10.51 -4.87 0.34
CA LEU A 8 11.05 -5.58 -0.81
C LEU A 8 9.91 -6.29 -1.52
N ILE A 9 9.40 -5.76 -2.63
CA ILE A 9 8.49 -6.49 -3.51
C ILE A 9 9.35 -7.26 -4.53
N ALA A 10 9.55 -8.54 -4.29
CA ALA A 10 10.09 -9.44 -5.31
C ALA A 10 8.98 -9.69 -6.35
N ALA A 11 9.16 -9.12 -7.55
CA ALA A 11 8.26 -9.35 -8.68
C ALA A 11 8.42 -10.79 -9.18
N THR A 12 7.66 -11.71 -8.60
CA THR A 12 7.38 -12.98 -9.28
C THR A 12 6.19 -12.76 -10.20
N THR A 13 6.39 -12.95 -11.49
CA THR A 13 5.38 -12.87 -12.54
C THR A 13 4.29 -13.91 -12.28
N LEU A 14 3.25 -13.52 -11.54
CA LEU A 14 1.98 -14.21 -11.58
C LEU A 14 1.30 -13.78 -12.88
N SER A 15 1.39 -14.63 -13.91
CA SER A 15 0.64 -14.46 -15.15
C SER A 15 -0.86 -14.60 -14.85
N VAL A 16 -1.49 -13.50 -14.52
CA VAL A 16 -2.93 -13.34 -14.63
C VAL A 16 -3.16 -12.69 -15.99
N PRO A 17 -3.94 -13.29 -16.89
CA PRO A 17 -4.39 -12.60 -18.09
C PRO A 17 -5.47 -11.58 -17.67
N ALA A 18 -5.05 -10.46 -17.12
CA ALA A 18 -5.90 -9.31 -16.96
C ALA A 18 -5.58 -8.38 -18.11
N VAL A 19 -6.56 -8.12 -18.97
CA VAL A 19 -6.57 -6.91 -19.77
C VAL A 19 -6.27 -5.78 -18.79
N ALA A 20 -5.10 -5.16 -18.97
CA ALA A 20 -4.64 -4.09 -18.08
C ALA A 20 -5.58 -2.89 -18.28
N THR A 21 -6.67 -2.87 -17.55
CA THR A 21 -7.53 -1.71 -17.46
C THR A 21 -6.75 -0.68 -16.63
N VAL A 22 -6.33 0.39 -17.31
CA VAL A 22 -5.79 1.58 -16.65
C VAL A 22 -6.83 1.98 -15.60
N ASP A 23 -6.44 2.04 -14.32
CA ASP A 23 -7.35 2.48 -13.26
C ASP A 23 -7.53 4.01 -13.35
N PRO A 24 -8.67 4.50 -13.86
CA PRO A 24 -8.87 5.92 -14.11
C PRO A 24 -8.97 6.74 -12.82
N GLY A 25 -9.11 6.09 -11.67
CA GLY A 25 -9.17 6.74 -10.36
C GLY A 25 -7.80 7.10 -9.78
N THR A 26 -6.70 6.58 -10.35
CA THR A 26 -5.36 6.84 -9.80
C THR A 26 -4.98 8.33 -9.75
N PRO A 27 -5.26 9.18 -10.76
CA PRO A 27 -5.00 10.62 -10.66
C PRO A 27 -5.77 11.30 -9.52
N LEU A 28 -7.02 10.91 -9.29
CA LEU A 28 -7.82 11.40 -8.17
C LEU A 28 -7.20 10.96 -6.83
N LEU A 29 -6.78 9.72 -6.71
CA LEU A 29 -6.14 9.20 -5.50
C LEU A 29 -4.86 9.96 -5.17
N LEU A 30 -3.98 10.17 -6.17
CA LEU A 30 -2.72 10.91 -5.99
C LEU A 30 -2.98 12.37 -5.61
N LYS A 31 -3.99 13.01 -6.21
CA LYS A 31 -4.43 14.37 -5.83
C LYS A 31 -4.88 14.39 -4.37
N THR A 32 -5.73 13.45 -3.96
CA THR A 32 -6.24 13.36 -2.58
C THR A 32 -5.12 13.13 -1.57
N LEU A 33 -4.15 12.28 -1.88
CA LEU A 33 -2.97 12.06 -1.04
C LEU A 33 -2.14 13.33 -0.89
N ASN A 34 -1.95 14.09 -1.97
CA ASN A 34 -1.24 15.37 -1.92
C ASN A 34 -1.99 16.39 -1.04
N GLU A 35 -3.30 16.50 -1.17
CA GLU A 35 -4.15 17.35 -0.30
C GLU A 35 -4.05 16.95 1.17
N TYR A 36 -3.84 15.67 1.48
CA TYR A 36 -3.54 15.19 2.82
C TYR A 36 -2.10 15.52 3.27
N GLY A 37 -1.26 16.04 2.39
CA GLY A 37 0.12 16.41 2.65
C GLY A 37 1.13 15.29 2.37
N VAL A 38 0.75 14.27 1.61
CA VAL A 38 1.69 13.26 1.11
C VAL A 38 2.47 13.82 -0.07
N THR A 39 3.79 13.87 0.05
CA THR A 39 4.69 14.20 -1.05
C THR A 39 4.95 12.93 -1.87
N VAL A 40 4.57 12.95 -3.16
CA VAL A 40 4.84 11.85 -4.08
C VAL A 40 6.10 12.12 -4.89
N LEU A 41 7.07 11.23 -4.80
CA LEU A 41 8.32 11.28 -5.55
C LEU A 41 8.34 10.17 -6.60
N TYR A 42 8.52 10.55 -7.86
CA TYR A 42 8.62 9.62 -8.98
C TYR A 42 10.07 9.32 -9.33
N ASN A 43 10.37 8.05 -9.49
CA ASN A 43 11.70 7.57 -9.87
C ASN A 43 12.85 8.17 -9.03
N PRO A 44 12.73 8.20 -7.68
CA PRO A 44 13.82 8.68 -6.85
C PRO A 44 15.02 7.73 -6.92
N PRO A 45 16.19 8.17 -6.45
CA PRO A 45 17.35 7.28 -6.34
C PRO A 45 17.01 5.98 -5.61
N GLY A 46 17.41 4.83 -6.16
CA GLY A 46 17.09 3.50 -5.65
C GLY A 46 15.98 2.78 -6.41
N CYS A 47 15.27 3.45 -7.33
CA CYS A 47 14.41 2.76 -8.30
C CYS A 47 15.24 1.87 -9.22
N GLY A 48 14.66 0.72 -9.64
CA GLY A 48 15.36 -0.32 -10.38
C GLY A 48 15.99 -1.41 -9.50
N GLY A 49 15.85 -1.28 -8.17
CA GLY A 49 16.15 -2.31 -7.19
C GLY A 49 14.97 -3.25 -6.97
N SER A 50 14.84 -3.72 -5.72
CA SER A 50 13.86 -4.74 -5.33
C SER A 50 12.49 -4.20 -4.90
N TRP A 51 12.23 -2.89 -5.01
CA TRP A 51 10.97 -2.27 -4.59
C TRP A 51 10.38 -1.42 -5.72
N LEU A 52 9.04 -1.38 -5.80
CA LEU A 52 8.27 -0.61 -6.78
C LEU A 52 7.64 0.64 -6.15
N GLY A 53 7.37 0.60 -4.86
CA GLY A 53 6.85 1.70 -4.09
C GLY A 53 7.33 1.66 -2.65
N MET A 54 7.17 2.77 -1.94
CA MET A 54 7.46 2.89 -0.51
C MET A 54 6.70 4.08 0.06
N TYR A 55 5.98 3.86 1.14
CA TYR A 55 5.44 4.94 1.96
C TYR A 55 6.22 5.05 3.27
N SER A 56 6.40 6.27 3.76
CA SER A 56 7.08 6.54 5.04
C SER A 56 6.25 7.48 5.93
N THR A 57 6.44 7.36 7.24
CA THR A 57 5.68 8.11 8.26
C THR A 57 5.90 9.62 8.25
N ASN A 58 6.89 10.12 7.52
CA ASN A 58 7.05 11.54 7.21
C ASN A 58 6.17 11.99 6.02
N LYS A 59 5.18 11.18 5.63
CA LYS A 59 4.27 11.42 4.52
C LYS A 59 4.96 11.57 3.15
N VAL A 60 5.98 10.77 2.90
CA VAL A 60 6.62 10.67 1.59
C VAL A 60 6.28 9.31 0.97
N MET A 61 5.70 9.34 -0.21
CA MET A 61 5.44 8.18 -1.05
C MET A 61 6.42 8.20 -2.23
N LYS A 62 7.18 7.14 -2.40
CA LYS A 62 8.11 6.94 -3.51
C LYS A 62 7.52 5.92 -4.47
N LEU A 63 7.53 6.21 -5.76
CA LEU A 63 6.97 5.35 -6.81
C LEU A 63 8.00 5.18 -7.93
N CYS A 64 8.25 3.95 -8.33
CA CYS A 64 9.16 3.61 -9.42
C CYS A 64 8.35 3.27 -10.66
N TYR A 65 8.20 4.22 -11.56
CA TYR A 65 7.48 4.05 -12.82
C TYR A 65 8.45 3.81 -13.97
N SER A 66 8.17 2.84 -14.81
CA SER A 66 8.98 2.49 -15.99
C SER A 66 8.54 3.22 -17.27
N GLY A 67 7.93 4.39 -17.17
CA GLY A 67 7.40 5.14 -18.31
C GLY A 67 5.90 5.36 -18.23
N ARG A 68 5.10 4.79 -19.14
CA ARG A 68 3.63 4.88 -19.03
C ARG A 68 3.16 4.00 -17.87
N PRO A 69 2.26 4.49 -16.99
CA PRO A 69 1.74 3.70 -15.88
C PRO A 69 1.13 2.38 -16.37
N THR A 70 1.52 1.29 -15.74
CA THR A 70 1.02 -0.06 -15.97
C THR A 70 -0.01 -0.43 -14.91
N ALA A 71 -0.70 -1.57 -15.06
CA ALA A 71 -1.56 -2.10 -14.01
C ALA A 71 -0.80 -2.30 -12.69
N GLN A 72 0.46 -2.73 -12.77
CA GLN A 72 1.33 -2.91 -11.60
C GLN A 72 1.64 -1.58 -10.91
N ASP A 73 1.84 -0.49 -11.67
CA ASP A 73 2.05 0.85 -11.09
C ASP A 73 0.80 1.32 -10.34
N HIS A 74 -0.39 1.07 -10.88
CA HIS A 74 -1.66 1.38 -10.20
C HIS A 74 -1.85 0.54 -8.93
N ASP A 75 -1.50 -0.75 -8.97
CA ASP A 75 -1.51 -1.62 -7.80
C ASP A 75 -0.54 -1.12 -6.73
N THR A 76 0.66 -0.69 -7.14
CA THR A 76 1.66 -0.10 -6.23
C THR A 76 1.12 1.17 -5.56
N VAL A 77 0.50 2.09 -6.32
CA VAL A 77 -0.11 3.29 -5.73
C VAL A 77 -1.18 2.93 -4.69
N ARG A 78 -2.04 1.96 -4.99
CA ARG A 78 -3.07 1.50 -4.05
C ARG A 78 -2.45 0.88 -2.79
N HIS A 79 -1.41 0.06 -2.95
CA HIS A 79 -0.69 -0.56 -1.83
C HIS A 79 -0.06 0.51 -0.91
N GLU A 80 0.67 1.47 -1.47
CA GLU A 80 1.28 2.55 -0.69
C GLU A 80 0.24 3.48 -0.04
N THR A 81 -0.93 3.62 -0.67
CA THR A 81 -2.06 4.34 -0.08
C THR A 81 -2.62 3.62 1.15
N MET A 82 -2.64 2.29 1.15
CA MET A 82 -3.03 1.53 2.34
C MET A 82 -2.08 1.81 3.51
N HIS A 83 -0.78 1.94 3.27
CA HIS A 83 0.17 2.35 4.31
C HIS A 83 -0.09 3.80 4.79
N ALA A 84 -0.51 4.70 3.91
CA ALA A 84 -0.92 6.04 4.32
C ALA A 84 -2.17 6.00 5.23
N LEU A 85 -3.17 5.17 4.93
CA LEU A 85 -4.34 4.96 5.77
C LEU A 85 -3.98 4.32 7.12
N GLN A 86 -3.09 3.35 7.14
CA GLN A 86 -2.55 2.73 8.35
C GLN A 86 -1.81 3.75 9.23
N HIS A 87 -1.06 4.67 8.63
CA HIS A 87 -0.43 5.79 9.33
C HIS A 87 -1.48 6.76 9.89
N CYS A 88 -2.51 7.13 9.12
CA CYS A 88 -3.64 7.92 9.62
C CYS A 88 -4.30 7.27 10.84
N ALA A 89 -4.50 5.95 10.78
CA ALA A 89 -5.10 5.19 11.88
C ALA A 89 -4.22 5.24 13.14
N ALA A 90 -2.89 5.14 12.98
CA ALA A 90 -1.94 5.27 14.08
C ALA A 90 -2.04 6.66 14.72
N LEU A 91 -1.98 7.72 13.91
CA LEU A 91 -2.06 9.10 14.40
C LEU A 91 -3.37 9.36 15.16
N ARG A 92 -4.50 8.87 14.65
CA ARG A 92 -5.82 9.03 15.31
C ARG A 92 -5.95 8.27 16.62
N ARG A 93 -5.22 7.16 16.77
CA ARG A 93 -5.18 6.34 18.00
C ARG A 93 -4.11 6.80 18.99
N GLY A 94 -3.30 7.80 18.64
CA GLY A 94 -2.13 8.20 19.42
C GLY A 94 -1.06 7.11 19.48
N ASP A 95 -1.01 6.23 18.47
CA ASP A 95 -0.05 5.13 18.40
C ASP A 95 1.28 5.61 17.83
N THR A 96 2.33 5.52 18.60
CA THR A 96 3.68 6.02 18.25
C THR A 96 4.46 5.07 17.32
N ARG A 97 3.93 3.89 17.02
CA ARG A 97 4.59 2.94 16.10
C ARG A 97 4.61 3.41 14.65
N GLY A 98 3.79 4.41 14.32
CA GLY A 98 3.79 5.08 13.02
C GLY A 98 2.87 4.43 12.00
N ILE A 99 3.00 3.15 11.69
CA ILE A 99 2.11 2.39 10.80
C ILE A 99 1.55 1.21 11.58
N VAL A 100 0.23 1.10 11.64
CA VAL A 100 -0.48 0.05 12.38
C VAL A 100 -1.63 -0.51 11.54
N PRO A 101 -2.04 -1.76 11.74
CA PRO A 101 -3.20 -2.30 11.04
C PRO A 101 -4.45 -1.43 11.23
N LEU A 102 -5.26 -1.29 10.18
CA LEU A 102 -6.53 -0.55 10.22
C LEU A 102 -7.53 -1.25 11.14
N ALA A 103 -7.69 -2.56 10.98
CA ALA A 103 -8.56 -3.35 11.82
C ALA A 103 -7.89 -3.64 13.17
N ILE A 104 -8.56 -3.27 14.27
CA ILE A 104 -8.10 -3.54 15.64
C ILE A 104 -8.28 -5.04 15.94
N ASN A 105 -9.40 -5.61 15.52
CA ASN A 105 -9.71 -7.02 15.75
C ASN A 105 -8.89 -7.90 14.79
N THR A 106 -8.01 -8.71 15.36
CA THR A 106 -7.12 -9.60 14.60
C THR A 106 -7.90 -10.68 13.82
N ASN A 107 -8.97 -11.22 14.38
CA ASN A 107 -9.76 -12.26 13.72
C ASN A 107 -10.52 -11.70 12.51
N GLU A 108 -11.18 -10.56 12.66
CA GLU A 108 -11.87 -9.87 11.56
C GLU A 108 -10.91 -9.53 10.42
N ARG A 109 -9.73 -9.01 10.77
CA ARG A 109 -8.68 -8.74 9.78
C ARG A 109 -8.24 -10.00 9.04
N GLN A 110 -7.97 -11.10 9.75
CA GLN A 110 -7.56 -12.36 9.13
C GLN A 110 -8.65 -12.91 8.22
N GLN A 111 -9.91 -12.88 8.65
CA GLN A 111 -11.04 -13.30 7.82
C GLN A 111 -11.14 -12.46 6.56
N TRP A 112 -11.05 -11.12 6.68
CA TRP A 112 -11.09 -10.23 5.53
C TRP A 112 -9.92 -10.47 4.58
N VAL A 113 -8.68 -10.52 5.07
CA VAL A 113 -7.49 -10.82 4.26
C VAL A 113 -7.66 -12.14 3.50
N SER A 114 -8.12 -13.20 4.19
CA SER A 114 -8.32 -14.51 3.58
C SER A 114 -9.50 -14.57 2.59
N SER A 115 -10.43 -13.61 2.68
CA SER A 115 -11.51 -13.49 1.69
C SER A 115 -11.06 -12.80 0.40
N VAL A 116 -9.99 -12.02 0.45
CA VAL A 116 -9.45 -11.25 -0.69
C VAL A 116 -8.22 -11.93 -1.31
N LEU A 117 -7.27 -12.36 -0.48
CA LEU A 117 -6.01 -12.96 -0.95
C LEU A 117 -6.09 -14.49 -0.92
N ARG A 118 -5.53 -15.13 -1.97
CA ARG A 118 -5.37 -16.59 -2.00
C ARG A 118 -4.28 -17.02 -1.02
N THR A 119 -4.37 -18.25 -0.52
CA THR A 119 -3.38 -18.81 0.43
C THR A 119 -1.94 -18.68 -0.07
N GLY A 120 -1.67 -18.99 -1.34
CA GLY A 120 -0.32 -18.86 -1.91
C GLY A 120 0.20 -17.42 -1.94
N GLN A 121 -0.67 -16.40 -2.10
CA GLN A 121 -0.27 -14.99 -2.01
C GLN A 121 0.07 -14.62 -0.56
N ILE A 122 -0.72 -15.09 0.40
CA ILE A 122 -0.46 -14.89 1.83
C ILE A 122 0.90 -15.48 2.22
N ASP A 123 1.18 -16.71 1.77
CA ASP A 123 2.44 -17.41 2.05
C ASP A 123 3.63 -16.69 1.40
N GLN A 124 3.47 -16.21 0.17
CA GLN A 124 4.49 -15.43 -0.53
C GLN A 124 4.80 -14.13 0.23
N ILE A 125 3.78 -13.36 0.63
CA ILE A 125 3.97 -12.13 1.41
C ILE A 125 4.74 -12.44 2.70
N LYS A 126 4.33 -13.49 3.43
CA LYS A 126 5.00 -13.90 4.66
C LYS A 126 6.44 -14.37 4.44
N SER A 127 6.77 -14.91 3.28
CA SER A 127 8.14 -15.34 2.97
C SER A 127 9.08 -14.18 2.66
N VAL A 128 8.53 -13.07 2.16
CA VAL A 128 9.31 -11.89 1.71
C VAL A 128 9.49 -10.87 2.84
N TYR A 129 8.45 -10.68 3.67
CA TYR A 129 8.45 -9.66 4.71
C TYR A 129 8.79 -10.22 6.08
N PRO A 130 9.47 -9.46 6.97
CA PRO A 130 9.69 -9.85 8.36
C PRO A 130 8.37 -10.06 9.12
N ALA A 131 8.34 -11.04 10.02
CA ALA A 131 7.14 -11.40 10.79
C ALA A 131 6.48 -10.21 11.51
N ALA A 132 7.28 -9.25 11.98
CA ALA A 132 6.80 -8.06 12.69
C ALA A 132 5.88 -7.16 11.85
N VAL A 133 5.95 -7.23 10.51
CA VAL A 133 5.14 -6.40 9.60
C VAL A 133 4.11 -7.22 8.80
N HIS A 134 4.04 -8.53 8.97
CA HIS A 134 3.12 -9.37 8.19
C HIS A 134 1.69 -8.86 8.19
N GLN A 135 1.18 -8.42 9.34
CA GLN A 135 -0.21 -7.96 9.45
C GLN A 135 -0.45 -6.65 8.70
N ILE A 136 0.53 -5.76 8.70
CA ILE A 136 0.50 -4.48 8.00
C ILE A 136 0.52 -4.74 6.48
N GLU A 137 1.45 -5.57 6.01
CA GLU A 137 1.62 -5.88 4.60
C GLU A 137 0.44 -6.68 4.04
N LEU A 138 -0.02 -7.71 4.74
CA LEU A 138 -1.18 -8.51 4.31
C LEU A 138 -2.43 -7.62 4.16
N GLU A 139 -2.66 -6.69 5.07
CA GLU A 139 -3.77 -5.75 4.98
C GLU A 139 -3.57 -4.76 3.81
N ALA A 140 -2.34 -4.30 3.56
CA ALA A 140 -2.04 -3.41 2.44
C ALA A 140 -2.24 -4.10 1.09
N PHE A 141 -1.75 -5.34 0.92
CA PHE A 141 -1.99 -6.13 -0.29
C PHE A 141 -3.47 -6.46 -0.50
N ALA A 142 -4.18 -6.84 0.57
CA ALA A 142 -5.62 -7.10 0.49
C ALA A 142 -6.39 -5.83 0.10
N GLY A 143 -6.05 -4.68 0.68
CA GLY A 143 -6.66 -3.40 0.34
C GLY A 143 -6.40 -2.98 -1.10
N ALA A 144 -5.17 -3.12 -1.59
CA ALA A 144 -4.82 -2.82 -2.98
C ALA A 144 -5.58 -3.71 -3.98
N ALA A 145 -5.83 -4.97 -3.62
CA ALA A 145 -6.58 -5.91 -4.45
C ALA A 145 -8.11 -5.70 -4.39
N HIS A 146 -8.62 -5.22 -3.25
CA HIS A 146 -10.06 -5.10 -2.99
C HIS A 146 -10.63 -3.75 -3.43
N TYR A 147 -9.92 -2.65 -3.16
CA TYR A 147 -10.42 -1.29 -3.43
C TYR A 147 -9.90 -0.75 -4.75
N THR A 148 -10.77 -0.04 -5.47
CA THR A 148 -10.37 0.82 -6.58
C THR A 148 -9.64 2.07 -6.07
N SER A 149 -8.87 2.74 -6.93
CA SER A 149 -8.22 4.01 -6.55
C SER A 149 -9.23 5.09 -6.13
N THR A 150 -10.43 5.12 -6.73
CA THR A 150 -11.51 6.05 -6.36
C THR A 150 -12.04 5.78 -4.95
N GLU A 151 -12.24 4.52 -4.60
CA GLU A 151 -12.67 4.13 -3.24
C GLU A 151 -11.60 4.49 -2.22
N LEU A 152 -10.32 4.23 -2.52
CA LEU A 152 -9.21 4.62 -1.64
C LEU A 152 -9.12 6.14 -1.47
N ALA A 153 -9.32 6.94 -2.52
CA ALA A 153 -9.39 8.39 -2.40
C ALA A 153 -10.51 8.83 -1.42
N THR A 154 -11.66 8.18 -1.50
CA THR A 154 -12.77 8.42 -0.57
C THR A 154 -12.41 8.04 0.87
N LEU A 155 -11.74 6.91 1.06
CA LEU A 155 -11.28 6.47 2.38
C LEU A 155 -10.24 7.43 2.97
N VAL A 156 -9.26 7.88 2.18
CA VAL A 156 -8.26 8.88 2.61
C VAL A 156 -8.97 10.18 3.03
N SER A 157 -9.90 10.69 2.22
CA SER A 157 -10.65 11.89 2.54
C SER A 157 -11.44 11.75 3.84
N LYS A 158 -12.11 10.61 4.03
CA LYS A 158 -12.94 10.35 5.21
C LYS A 158 -12.14 10.16 6.49
N TRP A 159 -10.99 9.50 6.40
CA TRP A 159 -10.24 9.05 7.56
C TRP A 159 -9.03 9.91 7.91
N CYS A 160 -8.40 10.58 6.94
CA CYS A 160 -7.14 11.29 7.16
C CYS A 160 -7.29 12.81 7.34
N PHE A 161 -8.38 13.41 6.86
CA PHE A 161 -8.59 14.88 6.92
C PHE A 161 -9.29 15.37 8.21
N LYS A 162 -9.53 14.52 9.19
CA LYS A 162 -10.20 14.92 10.44
C LYS A 162 -9.24 15.04 11.59
#